data_1546cfd357f4ef0332ee7c2d5b9def49
#
_entry.id   1546cfd357f4ef0332ee7c2d5b9def49
#
_cell.length_a   1.000
_cell.length_b   1.000
_cell.length_c   1.000
_cell.angle_alpha   90.00
_cell.angle_beta   90.00
_cell.angle_gamma   90.00
#
_symmetry.space_group_name_H-M   'P 1'
#
loop_
_entity.id
_entity.type
_entity.pdbx_description
1 polymer ?
#
loop_
_entity_poly.entity_id
_entity_poly.type
_entity_poly.pdbx_seq_one_letter_code
_entity_poly.pdbx_strand_id
1 'polypeptide(L)'
;LSRNEDEQKARLEAFADMLEGVLGTQLPDPANPEKRLPFALNQIDMAHRRSELDFKYRLEKGFYAQRLFEGIDEIALPQEWAPEYKKESGWVLNGSIDLLFQAPDGKYYIVDWKTNALNSRREGFNRQGMQEEMDKHFYTLQYLLYTTAFLHAYAKSNPEWKLTQEAYDELFGGAIYCFVRGIHKGQGDANGFYATRPSFRLIERLFHELTP
;
A
#
# COMPACT_ATOMS: atom_id res chain seq x y z
N LEU A 1 1.95 -25.25 35.38
CA LEU A 1 2.19 -25.72 33.99
C LEU A 1 0.93 -25.48 33.13
N SER A 2 -0.28 -25.82 33.61
CA SER A 2 -1.52 -25.69 32.83
C SER A 2 -1.86 -24.24 32.38
N ARG A 3 -1.68 -23.24 33.24
CA ARG A 3 -2.03 -21.85 32.94
C ARG A 3 -1.20 -21.27 31.77
N ASN A 4 0.04 -21.67 31.65
CA ASN A 4 0.95 -21.23 30.55
C ASN A 4 0.57 -21.92 29.22
N GLU A 5 0.14 -23.17 29.27
CA GLU A 5 -0.30 -23.92 28.08
C GLU A 5 -1.62 -23.38 27.54
N ASP A 6 -2.59 -23.05 28.40
CA ASP A 6 -3.87 -22.46 28.02
C ASP A 6 -3.69 -21.06 27.41
N GLU A 7 -2.81 -20.23 28.00
CA GLU A 7 -2.48 -18.92 27.43
C GLU A 7 -1.79 -19.03 26.06
N GLN A 8 -0.88 -19.99 25.89
CA GLN A 8 -0.21 -20.22 24.62
C GLN A 8 -1.19 -20.70 23.55
N LYS A 9 -2.10 -21.61 23.90
CA LYS A 9 -3.13 -22.09 23.00
C LYS A 9 -4.05 -20.95 22.55
N ALA A 10 -4.54 -20.12 23.49
CA ALA A 10 -5.38 -18.98 23.18
C ALA A 10 -4.68 -17.97 22.25
N ARG A 11 -3.38 -17.75 22.41
CA ARG A 11 -2.58 -16.89 21.50
C ARG A 11 -2.47 -17.47 20.10
N LEU A 12 -2.27 -18.77 19.98
CA LEU A 12 -2.22 -19.47 18.69
C LEU A 12 -3.58 -19.42 17.97
N GLU A 13 -4.66 -19.63 18.69
CA GLU A 13 -6.02 -19.52 18.14
C GLU A 13 -6.30 -18.09 17.65
N ALA A 14 -5.96 -17.06 18.44
CA ALA A 14 -6.12 -15.67 18.05
C ALA A 14 -5.28 -15.31 16.82
N PHE A 15 -4.07 -15.85 16.73
CA PHE A 15 -3.20 -15.67 15.56
C PHE A 15 -3.76 -16.36 14.32
N ALA A 16 -4.26 -17.58 14.45
CA ALA A 16 -4.89 -18.30 13.35
C ALA A 16 -6.14 -17.55 12.85
N ASP A 17 -7.02 -17.08 13.75
CA ASP A 17 -8.18 -16.27 13.41
C ASP A 17 -7.82 -14.98 12.66
N MET A 18 -6.76 -14.31 13.09
CA MET A 18 -6.23 -13.14 12.41
C MET A 18 -5.76 -13.50 10.98
N LEU A 19 -4.96 -14.55 10.82
CA LEU A 19 -4.48 -14.99 9.50
C LEU A 19 -5.63 -15.40 8.58
N GLU A 20 -6.60 -16.17 9.08
CA GLU A 20 -7.78 -16.55 8.32
C GLU A 20 -8.62 -15.32 7.94
N GLY A 21 -8.73 -14.33 8.83
CA GLY A 21 -9.38 -13.06 8.55
C GLY A 21 -8.67 -12.27 7.44
N VAL A 22 -7.36 -12.11 7.54
CA VAL A 22 -6.54 -11.38 6.54
C VAL A 22 -6.60 -12.05 5.16
N LEU A 23 -6.49 -13.37 5.12
CA LEU A 23 -6.42 -14.11 3.86
C LEU A 23 -7.80 -14.37 3.25
N GLY A 24 -8.84 -14.54 4.07
CA GLY A 24 -10.16 -14.99 3.64
C GLY A 24 -11.21 -13.89 3.48
N THR A 25 -10.94 -12.68 3.98
CA THR A 25 -11.88 -11.55 3.83
C THR A 25 -11.78 -10.96 2.43
N GLN A 26 -12.92 -10.70 1.80
CA GLN A 26 -12.96 -9.96 0.54
C GLN A 26 -12.34 -8.57 0.72
N LEU A 27 -11.38 -8.25 -0.13
CA LEU A 27 -10.65 -6.99 -0.07
C LEU A 27 -11.57 -5.80 -0.41
N PRO A 28 -11.38 -4.63 0.21
CA PRO A 28 -12.07 -3.42 -0.25
C PRO A 28 -11.61 -3.04 -1.65
N ASP A 29 -12.52 -2.46 -2.44
CA ASP A 29 -12.19 -1.92 -3.75
C ASP A 29 -11.45 -0.57 -3.58
N PRO A 30 -10.18 -0.44 -4.01
CA PRO A 30 -9.43 0.81 -3.84
C PRO A 30 -10.03 2.00 -4.60
N ALA A 31 -10.78 1.75 -5.68
CA ALA A 31 -11.48 2.80 -6.44
C ALA A 31 -12.80 3.21 -5.78
N ASN A 32 -13.40 2.31 -4.96
CA ASN A 32 -14.62 2.60 -4.21
C ASN A 32 -14.62 1.80 -2.89
N PRO A 33 -13.97 2.31 -1.83
CA PRO A 33 -13.77 1.56 -0.58
C PRO A 33 -15.04 1.11 0.16
N GLU A 34 -16.20 1.63 -0.21
CA GLU A 34 -17.51 1.15 0.26
C GLU A 34 -17.90 -0.21 -0.36
N LYS A 35 -17.25 -0.58 -1.46
CA LYS A 35 -17.46 -1.87 -2.15
C LYS A 35 -16.35 -2.86 -1.81
N ARG A 36 -16.64 -4.14 -2.10
CA ARG A 36 -15.69 -5.22 -1.99
C ARG A 36 -15.32 -5.74 -3.37
N LEU A 37 -14.06 -6.08 -3.52
CA LEU A 37 -13.58 -6.86 -4.66
C LEU A 37 -14.19 -8.28 -4.57
N PRO A 38 -14.46 -8.93 -5.71
CA PRO A 38 -15.10 -10.25 -5.72
C PRO A 38 -14.14 -11.39 -5.33
N PHE A 39 -13.01 -11.08 -4.72
CA PHE A 39 -11.98 -12.03 -4.32
C PHE A 39 -11.34 -11.65 -2.97
N ALA A 40 -10.74 -12.65 -2.33
CA ALA A 40 -9.88 -12.53 -1.16
C ALA A 40 -8.46 -12.97 -1.49
N LEU A 41 -7.49 -12.68 -0.62
CA LEU A 41 -6.07 -13.00 -0.88
C LEU A 41 -5.81 -14.49 -1.04
N ASN A 42 -6.53 -15.37 -0.31
CA ASN A 42 -6.37 -16.82 -0.43
C ASN A 42 -6.84 -17.38 -1.79
N GLN A 43 -7.60 -16.62 -2.56
CA GLN A 43 -8.07 -17.00 -3.89
C GLN A 43 -7.10 -16.60 -5.02
N ILE A 44 -6.07 -15.82 -4.71
CA ILE A 44 -5.05 -15.45 -5.69
C ILE A 44 -4.03 -16.58 -5.80
N ASP A 45 -3.76 -17.04 -7.01
CA ASP A 45 -2.74 -18.06 -7.27
C ASP A 45 -1.34 -17.56 -6.90
N MET A 46 -0.52 -18.43 -6.35
CA MET A 46 0.87 -18.11 -5.99
C MET A 46 1.71 -17.67 -7.21
N ALA A 47 1.39 -18.18 -8.41
CA ALA A 47 2.06 -17.78 -9.65
C ALA A 47 1.81 -16.29 -10.00
N HIS A 48 0.71 -15.73 -9.50
CA HIS A 48 0.33 -14.33 -9.71
C HIS A 48 0.72 -13.40 -8.55
N ARG A 49 1.58 -13.88 -7.63
CA ARG A 49 2.08 -13.10 -6.48
C ARG A 49 3.57 -12.85 -6.59
N ARG A 50 4.00 -11.68 -6.10
CA ARG A 50 5.40 -11.34 -5.86
C ARG A 50 5.49 -10.68 -4.50
N SER A 51 6.25 -11.26 -3.57
CA SER A 51 6.52 -10.68 -2.26
C SER A 51 7.91 -10.03 -2.27
N GLU A 52 8.09 -9.05 -1.39
CA GLU A 52 9.38 -8.38 -1.17
C GLU A 52 9.98 -7.85 -2.48
N LEU A 53 9.17 -7.08 -3.24
CA LEU A 53 9.64 -6.51 -4.50
C LEU A 53 10.44 -5.23 -4.24
N ASP A 54 11.76 -5.35 -4.25
CA ASP A 54 12.68 -4.25 -4.02
C ASP A 54 12.69 -3.25 -5.19
N PHE A 55 12.80 -1.97 -4.86
CA PHE A 55 13.03 -0.90 -5.83
C PHE A 55 14.07 0.10 -5.34
N LYS A 56 14.67 0.81 -6.28
CA LYS A 56 15.71 1.81 -6.01
C LYS A 56 15.63 2.93 -7.03
N TYR A 57 15.49 4.16 -6.54
CA TYR A 57 15.59 5.37 -7.35
C TYR A 57 16.86 6.14 -7.01
N ARG A 58 17.53 6.64 -8.03
CA ARG A 58 18.61 7.60 -7.86
C ARG A 58 18.05 8.99 -8.13
N LEU A 59 18.00 9.81 -7.11
CA LEU A 59 17.55 11.19 -7.21
C LEU A 59 18.76 12.08 -7.56
N GLU A 60 18.67 12.81 -8.66
CA GLU A 60 19.75 13.68 -9.13
C GLU A 60 19.96 14.89 -8.21
N LYS A 61 21.12 15.55 -8.36
CA LYS A 61 21.40 16.82 -7.68
C LYS A 61 20.32 17.85 -8.02
N GLY A 62 19.78 18.52 -7.01
CA GLY A 62 18.71 19.50 -7.18
C GLY A 62 17.30 18.92 -7.20
N PHE A 63 17.17 17.61 -6.96
CA PHE A 63 15.86 17.02 -6.70
C PHE A 63 15.30 17.55 -5.37
N TYR A 64 14.16 18.18 -5.44
CA TYR A 64 13.41 18.65 -4.28
C TYR A 64 12.13 17.83 -4.14
N ALA A 65 12.03 17.02 -3.10
CA ALA A 65 10.82 16.23 -2.81
C ALA A 65 9.55 17.12 -2.83
N GLN A 66 9.69 18.37 -2.42
CA GLN A 66 8.61 19.35 -2.45
C GLN A 66 8.08 19.59 -3.87
N ARG A 67 8.91 19.57 -4.91
CA ARG A 67 8.45 19.74 -6.31
C ARG A 67 7.58 18.60 -6.80
N LEU A 68 7.78 17.38 -6.29
CA LEU A 68 6.93 16.24 -6.63
C LEU A 68 5.47 16.50 -6.22
N PHE A 69 5.28 17.25 -5.16
CA PHE A 69 3.99 17.43 -4.50
C PHE A 69 3.43 18.85 -4.61
N GLU A 70 4.20 19.80 -5.19
CA GLU A 70 3.69 21.16 -5.46
C GLU A 70 2.45 21.11 -6.37
N GLY A 71 1.34 21.68 -5.89
CA GLY A 71 0.06 21.70 -6.61
C GLY A 71 -0.69 20.39 -6.61
N ILE A 72 -0.40 19.52 -5.65
CA ILE A 72 -1.16 18.30 -5.38
C ILE A 72 -1.84 18.45 -4.02
N ASP A 73 -3.14 18.77 -4.04
CA ASP A 73 -3.95 18.96 -2.82
C ASP A 73 -4.19 17.64 -2.07
N GLU A 74 -3.83 16.50 -2.68
CA GLU A 74 -4.09 15.15 -2.15
C GLU A 74 -3.08 14.72 -1.07
N ILE A 75 -1.97 15.47 -0.89
CA ILE A 75 -0.91 15.11 0.06
C ILE A 75 -0.53 16.32 0.90
N ALA A 76 -0.77 16.23 2.20
CA ALA A 76 -0.15 17.12 3.17
C ALA A 76 1.32 16.70 3.37
N LEU A 77 2.26 17.49 2.87
CA LEU A 77 3.67 17.29 3.19
C LEU A 77 3.94 17.72 4.63
N PRO A 78 4.78 16.98 5.37
CA PRO A 78 5.24 17.44 6.67
C PRO A 78 5.95 18.78 6.54
N GLN A 79 5.66 19.72 7.44
CA GLN A 79 6.39 21.00 7.49
C GLN A 79 7.91 20.81 7.66
N GLU A 80 8.30 19.70 8.26
CA GLU A 80 9.70 19.30 8.47
C GLU A 80 10.45 18.97 7.17
N TRP A 81 9.71 18.69 6.08
CA TRP A 81 10.28 18.50 4.74
C TRP A 81 10.48 19.82 3.99
N ALA A 82 10.24 20.95 4.66
CA ALA A 82 10.59 22.27 4.17
C ALA A 82 12.14 22.43 4.04
N PRO A 83 12.64 23.39 3.32
CA PRO A 83 13.79 23.46 2.42
C PRO A 83 15.21 23.29 3.00
N GLU A 84 15.41 22.73 4.17
CA GLU A 84 16.77 22.51 4.71
C GLU A 84 17.56 21.39 4.01
N TYR A 85 16.92 20.60 3.17
CA TYR A 85 17.58 19.55 2.38
C TYR A 85 18.25 20.06 1.10
N LYS A 86 18.90 21.20 1.17
CA LYS A 86 19.83 21.67 0.15
C LYS A 86 21.17 20.92 0.26
N LYS A 87 21.17 19.59 0.13
CA LYS A 87 22.43 18.86 0.03
C LYS A 87 22.81 18.69 -1.43
N GLU A 88 24.08 19.03 -1.73
CA GLU A 88 24.69 18.96 -3.06
C GLU A 88 24.93 17.53 -3.58
N SER A 89 24.61 16.50 -2.80
CA SER A 89 24.79 15.09 -3.17
C SER A 89 23.47 14.47 -3.62
N GLY A 90 23.51 13.65 -4.68
CA GLY A 90 22.36 12.83 -5.10
C GLY A 90 21.92 11.88 -3.99
N TRP A 91 20.61 11.62 -3.92
CA TRP A 91 20.00 10.73 -2.94
C TRP A 91 19.63 9.40 -3.57
N VAL A 92 19.59 8.37 -2.76
CA VAL A 92 19.05 7.08 -3.14
C VAL A 92 17.81 6.83 -2.30
N LEU A 93 16.68 6.70 -2.97
CA LEU A 93 15.43 6.25 -2.39
C LEU A 93 15.27 4.75 -2.70
N ASN A 94 15.18 3.94 -1.68
CA ASN A 94 14.95 2.51 -1.79
C ASN A 94 13.78 2.08 -0.92
N GLY A 95 13.11 1.01 -1.32
CA GLY A 95 12.02 0.41 -0.59
C GLY A 95 11.73 -0.99 -1.09
N SER A 96 10.85 -1.67 -0.40
CA SER A 96 10.33 -2.99 -0.77
C SER A 96 8.81 -2.96 -0.71
N ILE A 97 8.15 -3.50 -1.74
CA ILE A 97 6.70 -3.73 -1.76
C ILE A 97 6.45 -5.08 -1.13
N ASP A 98 5.72 -5.13 -0.02
CA ASP A 98 5.50 -6.37 0.72
C ASP A 98 4.82 -7.44 -0.12
N LEU A 99 3.78 -7.07 -0.88
CA LEU A 99 3.09 -7.97 -1.80
C LEU A 99 2.52 -7.20 -3.00
N LEU A 100 2.86 -7.68 -4.19
CA LEU A 100 2.23 -7.33 -5.47
C LEU A 100 1.51 -8.57 -5.99
N PHE A 101 0.27 -8.45 -6.43
CA PHE A 101 -0.43 -9.56 -7.08
C PHE A 101 -1.27 -9.10 -8.26
N GLN A 102 -1.46 -10.00 -9.23
CA GLN A 102 -2.42 -9.84 -10.31
C GLN A 102 -3.71 -10.59 -9.94
N ALA A 103 -4.81 -9.88 -9.92
CA ALA A 103 -6.11 -10.42 -9.56
C ALA A 103 -6.84 -11.05 -10.78
N PRO A 104 -7.95 -11.78 -10.55
CA PRO A 104 -8.75 -12.37 -11.62
C PRO A 104 -9.35 -11.36 -12.61
N ASP A 105 -9.47 -10.10 -12.23
CA ASP A 105 -9.87 -8.99 -13.09
C ASP A 105 -8.75 -8.50 -14.04
N GLY A 106 -7.57 -9.10 -13.95
CA GLY A 106 -6.37 -8.76 -14.73
C GLY A 106 -5.56 -7.60 -14.16
N LYS A 107 -6.06 -6.88 -13.16
CA LYS A 107 -5.38 -5.73 -12.56
C LYS A 107 -4.37 -6.14 -11.50
N TYR A 108 -3.37 -5.29 -11.33
CA TYR A 108 -2.39 -5.43 -10.27
C TYR A 108 -2.78 -4.63 -9.04
N TYR A 109 -2.56 -5.23 -7.87
CA TYR A 109 -2.81 -4.64 -6.56
C TYR A 109 -1.56 -4.74 -5.70
N ILE A 110 -1.31 -3.68 -4.94
CA ILE A 110 -0.25 -3.62 -3.94
C ILE A 110 -0.88 -3.85 -2.57
N VAL A 111 -0.28 -4.72 -1.76
CA VAL A 111 -0.64 -4.89 -0.34
C VAL A 111 0.57 -4.57 0.52
N ASP A 112 0.33 -3.86 1.60
CA ASP A 112 1.31 -3.55 2.62
C ASP A 112 0.77 -3.94 4.01
N TRP A 113 1.61 -4.65 4.79
CA TRP A 113 1.23 -5.18 6.08
C TRP A 113 1.58 -4.22 7.20
N LYS A 114 0.61 -3.84 8.01
CA LYS A 114 0.79 -2.93 9.14
C LYS A 114 0.47 -3.62 10.46
N THR A 115 1.43 -3.55 11.39
CA THR A 115 1.30 -4.09 12.74
C THR A 115 1.04 -3.01 13.79
N ASN A 116 0.76 -1.78 13.35
CA ASN A 116 0.48 -0.65 14.23
C ASN A 116 -0.67 -0.96 15.21
N ALA A 117 -0.51 -0.52 16.45
CA ALA A 117 -1.57 -0.57 17.45
C ALA A 117 -2.35 0.75 17.38
N LEU A 118 -3.49 0.74 16.72
CA LEU A 118 -4.41 1.88 16.68
C LEU A 118 -5.29 1.86 17.92
N ASN A 119 -5.14 2.85 18.79
CA ASN A 119 -5.87 2.99 20.04
C ASN A 119 -6.52 1.68 20.50
N SER A 120 -6.01 1.02 21.47
CA SER A 120 -6.20 -0.35 21.98
C SER A 120 -7.60 -1.01 21.87
N ARG A 121 -8.49 -0.48 21.03
CA ARG A 121 -9.84 -0.98 20.78
C ARG A 121 -10.05 -1.21 19.28
N ARG A 122 -10.86 -2.21 18.96
CA ARG A 122 -11.31 -2.55 17.60
C ARG A 122 -11.85 -1.35 16.82
N GLU A 123 -12.47 -0.41 17.51
CA GLU A 123 -13.01 0.85 16.94
C GLU A 123 -11.93 1.74 16.33
N GLY A 124 -10.66 1.65 16.76
CA GLY A 124 -9.55 2.40 16.17
C GLY A 124 -9.19 1.97 14.75
N PHE A 125 -9.59 0.75 14.33
CA PHE A 125 -9.29 0.23 13.00
C PHE A 125 -10.40 0.53 11.96
N ASN A 126 -11.29 1.47 12.24
CA ASN A 126 -12.22 2.01 11.27
C ASN A 126 -11.50 2.94 10.26
N ARG A 127 -12.20 3.39 9.22
CA ARG A 127 -11.63 4.22 8.17
C ARG A 127 -10.95 5.48 8.70
N GLN A 128 -11.55 6.17 9.66
CA GLN A 128 -10.99 7.40 10.22
C GLN A 128 -9.69 7.15 10.98
N GLY A 129 -9.67 6.17 11.91
CA GLY A 129 -8.47 5.86 12.68
C GLY A 129 -7.32 5.34 11.82
N MET A 130 -7.64 4.57 10.76
CA MET A 130 -6.64 4.17 9.78
C MET A 130 -6.12 5.35 8.97
N GLN A 131 -6.99 6.32 8.58
CA GLN A 131 -6.56 7.53 7.87
C GLN A 131 -5.60 8.36 8.73
N GLU A 132 -5.92 8.57 10.00
CA GLU A 132 -5.04 9.29 10.94
C GLU A 132 -3.65 8.63 11.04
N GLU A 133 -3.61 7.28 11.04
CA GLU A 133 -2.35 6.54 11.08
C GLU A 133 -1.60 6.59 9.75
N MET A 134 -2.31 6.56 8.61
CA MET A 134 -1.74 6.77 7.28
C MET A 134 -1.04 8.12 7.17
N ASP A 135 -1.69 9.18 7.66
CA ASP A 135 -1.17 10.56 7.64
C ASP A 135 0.04 10.70 8.57
N LYS A 136 -0.08 10.22 9.80
CA LYS A 136 0.98 10.28 10.82
C LYS A 136 2.28 9.63 10.39
N HIS A 137 2.21 8.52 9.65
CA HIS A 137 3.37 7.75 9.21
C HIS A 137 3.74 7.97 7.74
N PHE A 138 3.10 8.93 7.08
CA PHE A 138 3.32 9.23 5.65
C PHE A 138 3.15 8.01 4.74
N TYR A 139 2.24 7.10 5.06
CA TYR A 139 1.98 5.93 4.24
C TYR A 139 1.37 6.31 2.87
N THR A 140 0.78 7.50 2.78
CA THR A 140 0.37 8.10 1.50
C THR A 140 1.55 8.22 0.54
N LEU A 141 2.69 8.74 0.99
CA LEU A 141 3.90 8.79 0.18
C LEU A 141 4.40 7.38 -0.18
N GLN A 142 4.31 6.44 0.76
CA GLN A 142 4.76 5.06 0.54
C GLN A 142 4.00 4.40 -0.62
N TYR A 143 2.65 4.43 -0.63
CA TYR A 143 1.91 3.79 -1.72
C TYR A 143 2.09 4.49 -3.07
N LEU A 144 2.35 5.79 -3.08
CA LEU A 144 2.66 6.53 -4.31
C LEU A 144 3.98 6.06 -4.91
N LEU A 145 5.01 5.95 -4.08
CA LEU A 145 6.32 5.45 -4.49
C LEU A 145 6.23 3.99 -4.96
N TYR A 146 5.48 3.15 -4.26
CA TYR A 146 5.25 1.76 -4.62
C TYR A 146 4.52 1.62 -5.95
N THR A 147 3.47 2.40 -6.16
CA THR A 147 2.73 2.42 -7.43
C THR A 147 3.64 2.84 -8.58
N THR A 148 4.43 3.90 -8.39
CA THR A 148 5.38 4.39 -9.39
C THR A 148 6.47 3.35 -9.70
N ALA A 149 7.00 2.70 -8.66
CA ALA A 149 8.01 1.65 -8.81
C ALA A 149 7.49 0.43 -9.58
N PHE A 150 6.27 -0.01 -9.27
CA PHE A 150 5.59 -1.06 -10.00
C PHE A 150 5.43 -0.70 -11.48
N LEU A 151 4.93 0.50 -11.79
CA LEU A 151 4.70 0.93 -13.17
C LEU A 151 6.01 1.06 -13.97
N HIS A 152 7.10 1.52 -13.37
CA HIS A 152 8.42 1.51 -14.00
C HIS A 152 8.92 0.10 -14.29
N ALA A 153 8.77 -0.82 -13.33
CA ALA A 153 9.14 -2.22 -13.51
C ALA A 153 8.30 -2.88 -14.62
N TYR A 154 7.00 -2.57 -14.67
CA TYR A 154 6.10 -3.05 -15.70
C TYR A 154 6.47 -2.52 -17.08
N ALA A 155 6.69 -1.20 -17.22
CA ALA A 155 7.11 -0.57 -18.48
C ALA A 155 8.45 -1.12 -18.98
N LYS A 156 9.40 -1.37 -18.09
CA LYS A 156 10.70 -1.98 -18.42
C LYS A 156 10.54 -3.41 -18.97
N SER A 157 9.61 -4.17 -18.43
CA SER A 157 9.33 -5.55 -18.87
C SER A 157 8.42 -5.61 -20.10
N ASN A 158 7.74 -4.52 -20.42
CA ASN A 158 6.79 -4.40 -21.53
C ASN A 158 7.08 -3.11 -22.34
N PRO A 159 8.12 -3.07 -23.19
CA PRO A 159 8.60 -1.84 -23.85
C PRO A 159 7.55 -1.12 -24.72
N GLU A 160 6.57 -1.86 -25.25
CA GLU A 160 5.48 -1.29 -26.05
C GLU A 160 4.40 -0.61 -25.18
N TRP A 161 4.35 -0.94 -23.88
CA TRP A 161 3.41 -0.32 -22.96
C TRP A 161 3.81 1.13 -22.69
N LYS A 162 2.83 2.02 -22.71
CA LYS A 162 3.01 3.44 -22.38
C LYS A 162 2.04 3.83 -21.27
N LEU A 163 2.50 4.66 -20.36
CA LEU A 163 1.66 5.20 -19.30
C LEU A 163 0.67 6.21 -19.89
N THR A 164 -0.58 5.83 -20.00
CA THR A 164 -1.73 6.70 -20.32
C THR A 164 -2.81 6.49 -19.26
N GLN A 165 -3.82 7.37 -19.19
CA GLN A 165 -4.94 7.20 -18.27
C GLN A 165 -5.61 5.83 -18.46
N GLU A 166 -5.90 5.45 -19.72
CA GLU A 166 -6.55 4.18 -20.05
C GLU A 166 -5.68 2.99 -19.63
N ALA A 167 -4.38 3.01 -19.98
CA ALA A 167 -3.45 1.94 -19.62
C ALA A 167 -3.28 1.80 -18.10
N TYR A 168 -3.29 2.92 -17.37
CA TYR A 168 -3.28 2.92 -15.92
C TYR A 168 -4.56 2.33 -15.34
N ASP A 169 -5.72 2.70 -15.89
CA ASP A 169 -7.02 2.23 -15.43
C ASP A 169 -7.25 0.74 -15.70
N GLU A 170 -6.67 0.22 -16.77
CA GLU A 170 -6.70 -1.21 -17.11
C GLU A 170 -5.73 -2.03 -16.27
N LEU A 171 -4.55 -1.48 -15.98
CA LEU A 171 -3.45 -2.22 -15.35
C LEU A 171 -3.49 -2.21 -13.83
N PHE A 172 -3.79 -1.06 -13.20
CA PHE A 172 -3.62 -0.87 -11.77
C PHE A 172 -4.95 -0.77 -11.02
N GLY A 173 -5.17 -1.71 -10.09
CA GLY A 173 -6.36 -1.72 -9.25
C GLY A 173 -6.25 -0.80 -8.05
N GLY A 174 -5.08 -0.71 -7.42
CA GLY A 174 -4.83 0.16 -6.28
C GLY A 174 -3.92 -0.43 -5.21
N ALA A 175 -3.83 0.26 -4.08
CA ALA A 175 -3.07 -0.12 -2.91
C ALA A 175 -3.99 -0.42 -1.72
N ILE A 176 -3.66 -1.45 -0.96
CA ILE A 176 -4.42 -1.95 0.19
C ILE A 176 -3.45 -2.09 1.38
N TYR A 177 -3.69 -1.34 2.43
CA TYR A 177 -2.97 -1.44 3.70
C TYR A 177 -3.75 -2.33 4.65
N CYS A 178 -3.12 -3.42 5.07
CA CYS A 178 -3.72 -4.39 5.98
C CYS A 178 -3.20 -4.16 7.40
N PHE A 179 -3.96 -3.44 8.21
CA PHE A 179 -3.71 -3.29 9.64
C PHE A 179 -4.14 -4.57 10.36
N VAL A 180 -3.26 -5.56 10.37
CA VAL A 180 -3.57 -6.95 10.72
C VAL A 180 -4.21 -7.12 12.10
N ARG A 181 -3.93 -6.21 13.04
CA ARG A 181 -4.54 -6.24 14.39
C ARG A 181 -6.02 -5.89 14.40
N GLY A 182 -6.52 -5.24 13.35
CA GLY A 182 -7.94 -4.87 13.20
C GLY A 182 -8.76 -5.90 12.43
N ILE A 183 -8.12 -6.92 11.84
CA ILE A 183 -8.77 -7.88 10.96
C ILE A 183 -9.03 -9.18 11.73
N HIS A 184 -10.28 -9.66 11.67
CA HIS A 184 -10.69 -10.89 12.32
C HIS A 184 -11.54 -11.76 11.39
N LYS A 185 -11.48 -13.07 11.59
CA LYS A 185 -12.28 -14.03 10.83
C LYS A 185 -13.78 -13.74 10.96
N GLY A 186 -14.48 -13.80 9.83
CA GLY A 186 -15.94 -13.58 9.79
C GLY A 186 -16.38 -12.14 9.98
N GLN A 187 -15.44 -11.20 9.99
CA GLN A 187 -15.72 -9.78 10.03
C GLN A 187 -16.31 -9.35 8.68
N GLY A 188 -17.54 -8.81 8.72
CA GLY A 188 -18.24 -8.34 7.52
C GLY A 188 -17.89 -6.90 7.11
N ASP A 189 -17.18 -6.17 7.96
CA ASP A 189 -16.82 -4.77 7.75
C ASP A 189 -15.41 -4.59 7.15
N ALA A 190 -15.08 -3.33 6.83
CA ALA A 190 -13.78 -2.96 6.25
C ALA A 190 -12.71 -2.67 7.32
N ASN A 191 -12.99 -2.93 8.61
CA ASN A 191 -12.06 -2.63 9.67
C ASN A 191 -10.73 -3.36 9.46
N GLY A 192 -9.64 -2.61 9.63
CA GLY A 192 -8.30 -3.11 9.40
C GLY A 192 -7.83 -3.10 7.94
N PHE A 193 -8.70 -2.79 6.97
CA PHE A 193 -8.31 -2.62 5.58
C PHE A 193 -8.47 -1.16 5.15
N TYR A 194 -7.38 -0.50 4.82
CA TYR A 194 -7.38 0.81 4.19
C TYR A 194 -7.04 0.63 2.71
N ALA A 195 -7.95 1.00 1.83
CA ALA A 195 -7.77 0.87 0.39
C ALA A 195 -7.85 2.23 -0.29
N THR A 196 -6.99 2.45 -1.27
CA THR A 196 -6.91 3.68 -2.04
C THR A 196 -6.35 3.43 -3.44
N ARG A 197 -6.78 4.23 -4.39
CA ARG A 197 -6.21 4.26 -5.72
C ARG A 197 -5.77 5.68 -6.03
N PRO A 198 -4.45 5.94 -6.16
CA PRO A 198 -3.95 7.27 -6.49
C PRO A 198 -4.52 7.77 -7.82
N SER A 199 -4.71 9.07 -7.93
CA SER A 199 -5.13 9.68 -9.20
C SER A 199 -4.04 9.48 -10.27
N PHE A 200 -4.46 9.27 -11.53
CA PHE A 200 -3.53 9.13 -12.65
C PHE A 200 -2.59 10.34 -12.76
N ARG A 201 -3.15 11.54 -12.65
CA ARG A 201 -2.38 12.80 -12.73
C ARG A 201 -1.20 12.83 -11.76
N LEU A 202 -1.41 12.34 -10.54
CA LEU A 202 -0.36 12.27 -9.53
C LEU A 202 0.69 11.23 -9.88
N ILE A 203 0.26 10.06 -10.31
CA ILE A 203 1.16 8.97 -10.69
C ILE A 203 1.93 9.29 -11.97
N GLU A 204 1.30 9.90 -12.97
CA GLU A 204 1.97 10.34 -14.20
C GLU A 204 3.11 11.30 -13.88
N ARG A 205 2.87 12.28 -13.00
CA ARG A 205 3.90 13.21 -12.54
C ARG A 205 5.07 12.49 -11.86
N LEU A 206 4.77 11.63 -10.89
CA LEU A 206 5.81 10.86 -10.19
C LEU A 206 6.59 9.94 -11.13
N PHE A 207 5.92 9.33 -12.08
CA PHE A 207 6.53 8.44 -13.08
C PHE A 207 7.54 9.17 -13.95
N HIS A 208 7.31 10.43 -14.29
CA HIS A 208 8.24 11.24 -15.09
C HIS A 208 9.36 11.87 -14.28
N GLU A 209 9.11 12.21 -13.02
CA GLU A 209 10.10 12.84 -12.14
C GLU A 209 11.05 11.84 -11.47
N LEU A 210 10.58 10.61 -11.21
CA LEU A 210 11.39 9.55 -10.62
C LEU A 210 11.87 8.61 -11.72
N THR A 211 13.16 8.61 -11.98
CA THR A 211 13.79 7.66 -12.91
C THR A 211 14.53 6.57 -12.14
N PRO A 212 14.32 5.27 -12.46
CA PRO A 212 15.01 4.17 -11.79
C PRO A 212 16.51 4.08 -12.08
#